data_db7301724adb5b8206129a89c658703f
#
_entry.id   db7301724adb5b8206129a89c658703f
#
_cell.length_a   1.000
_cell.length_b   1.000
_cell.length_c   1.000
_cell.angle_alpha   90.00
_cell.angle_beta   90.00
_cell.angle_gamma   90.00
#
_symmetry.space_group_name_H-M   'P 1'
#
loop_
_entity.id
_entity.type
_entity.pdbx_description
1 polymer ?
#
loop_
_entity_poly.entity_id
_entity_poly.type
_entity_poly.pdbx_seq_one_letter_code
_entity_poly.pdbx_strand_id
1 'polypeptide(L)'
;DSDESRGLGDVYKRQELTGGHPNSLGNTIKVVEHVIVKKNRINSLIKCYSSTDQIVRLRTSNAFKRIFRQKPEWFLDFKHIFLNKISKIKQSSTQWTCAQLFSELVNQLENKEQKKAKKIVSDYLNNSSDWIVLCQSMNALITFNKIDNKTIKENIKIIKKLSKDRRKAVSRLAKKLLSLIKE
;
A
#
# COMPACT_ATOMS: atom_id res chain seq x y z
N ASP A 1 25.19 9.65 15.87
CA ASP A 1 24.82 9.79 14.46
C ASP A 1 24.39 11.23 14.21
N SER A 2 25.27 12.03 13.63
CA SER A 2 25.04 13.47 13.38
C SER A 2 23.94 13.67 12.33
N ASP A 3 23.28 14.86 12.37
CA ASP A 3 22.26 15.23 11.36
C ASP A 3 22.80 15.23 9.93
N GLU A 4 24.11 15.42 9.73
CA GLU A 4 24.77 15.26 8.44
C GLU A 4 24.71 13.82 7.88
N SER A 5 24.89 12.81 8.72
CA SER A 5 24.82 11.42 8.28
C SER A 5 23.38 11.00 7.91
N ARG A 6 22.36 11.63 8.53
CA ARG A 6 20.96 11.45 8.17
C ARG A 6 20.63 12.12 6.84
N GLY A 7 21.12 13.33 6.60
CA GLY A 7 20.93 14.05 5.33
C GLY A 7 21.53 13.30 4.14
N LEU A 8 22.75 12.80 4.27
CA LEU A 8 23.41 11.99 3.25
C LEU A 8 22.64 10.70 2.94
N GLY A 9 22.10 10.02 3.96
CA GLY A 9 21.28 8.84 3.78
C GLY A 9 19.97 9.10 3.02
N ASP A 10 19.37 10.27 3.19
CA ASP A 10 18.14 10.70 2.50
C ASP A 10 18.41 10.98 1.01
N VAL A 11 19.49 11.70 0.72
CA VAL A 11 19.94 12.02 -0.65
C VAL A 11 20.31 10.73 -1.39
N TYR A 12 21.07 9.85 -0.76
CA TYR A 12 21.49 8.57 -1.35
C TYR A 12 20.28 7.73 -1.79
N LYS A 13 19.28 7.51 -0.89
CA LYS A 13 18.12 6.69 -1.22
C LYS A 13 17.28 7.31 -2.34
N ARG A 14 17.15 8.63 -2.35
CA ARG A 14 16.43 9.33 -3.40
C ARG A 14 17.15 9.16 -4.75
N GLN A 15 18.47 9.30 -4.80
CA GLN A 15 19.27 9.10 -6.00
C GLN A 15 19.15 7.66 -6.53
N GLU A 16 19.31 6.65 -5.65
CA GLU A 16 19.18 5.24 -6.05
C GLU A 16 17.78 4.88 -6.59
N LEU A 17 16.75 5.60 -6.15
CA LEU A 17 15.39 5.38 -6.61
C LEU A 17 15.02 6.19 -7.86
N THR A 18 15.89 7.10 -8.34
CA THR A 18 15.66 7.90 -9.55
C THR A 18 16.00 7.16 -10.84
N GLY A 19 15.60 7.74 -11.97
CA GLY A 19 16.02 7.35 -13.31
C GLY A 19 15.52 6.00 -13.81
N GLY A 20 15.81 5.70 -15.07
CA GLY A 20 15.43 4.45 -15.74
C GLY A 20 13.95 4.34 -16.09
N HIS A 21 13.58 3.21 -16.69
CA HIS A 21 12.22 2.98 -17.17
C HIS A 21 11.22 2.84 -15.98
N PRO A 22 10.01 3.44 -16.03
CA PRO A 22 9.02 3.41 -14.93
C PRO A 22 8.65 1.99 -14.47
N ASN A 23 8.61 1.03 -15.38
CA ASN A 23 8.29 -0.37 -15.06
C ASN A 23 9.50 -1.17 -14.53
N SER A 24 10.69 -0.57 -14.52
CA SER A 24 11.88 -1.18 -13.93
C SER A 24 11.91 -0.92 -12.42
N LEU A 25 12.37 -1.92 -11.65
CA LEU A 25 12.64 -1.75 -10.23
C LEU A 25 13.81 -0.79 -9.96
N GLY A 26 14.65 -0.52 -10.99
CA GLY A 26 15.89 0.24 -10.79
C GLY A 26 16.71 -0.37 -9.65
N ASN A 27 17.27 0.48 -8.80
CA ASN A 27 18.05 0.06 -7.64
C ASN A 27 17.19 -0.20 -6.37
N THR A 28 15.88 -0.41 -6.52
CA THR A 28 14.99 -0.67 -5.37
C THR A 28 15.49 -1.82 -4.49
N ILE A 29 16.04 -2.87 -5.09
CA ILE A 29 16.58 -4.02 -4.32
C ILE A 29 17.74 -3.60 -3.45
N LYS A 30 18.71 -2.85 -3.98
CA LYS A 30 19.84 -2.31 -3.19
C LYS A 30 19.36 -1.44 -2.03
N VAL A 31 18.32 -0.62 -2.26
CA VAL A 31 17.73 0.19 -1.20
C VAL A 31 17.09 -0.68 -0.12
N VAL A 32 16.39 -1.74 -0.49
CA VAL A 32 15.83 -2.72 0.47
C VAL A 32 16.92 -3.36 1.30
N GLU A 33 17.96 -3.90 0.65
CA GLU A 33 19.13 -4.53 1.31
C GLU A 33 19.80 -3.56 2.29
N HIS A 34 19.99 -2.31 1.85
CA HIS A 34 20.56 -1.28 2.71
C HIS A 34 19.68 -0.95 3.92
N VAL A 35 18.36 -0.85 3.73
CA VAL A 35 17.42 -0.49 4.81
C VAL A 35 17.25 -1.63 5.81
N ILE A 36 17.19 -2.88 5.33
CA ILE A 36 16.86 -4.04 6.17
C ILE A 36 17.95 -4.37 7.21
N VAL A 37 19.17 -3.89 7.00
CA VAL A 37 20.29 -4.04 7.96
C VAL A 37 20.04 -3.23 9.24
N LYS A 38 19.37 -2.06 9.14
CA LYS A 38 19.17 -1.17 10.30
C LYS A 38 17.81 -0.48 10.23
N LYS A 39 16.88 -0.84 11.14
CA LYS A 39 15.48 -0.41 11.15
C LYS A 39 15.28 1.10 11.08
N ASN A 40 16.14 1.90 11.74
CA ASN A 40 16.03 3.36 11.73
C ASN A 40 16.19 3.99 10.33
N ARG A 41 16.80 3.27 9.37
CA ARG A 41 16.93 3.69 7.97
C ARG A 41 15.58 3.78 7.23
N ILE A 42 14.51 3.19 7.79
CA ILE A 42 13.13 3.36 7.30
C ILE A 42 12.72 4.82 7.30
N ASN A 43 13.11 5.62 8.29
CA ASN A 43 12.74 7.04 8.36
C ASN A 43 13.20 7.83 7.14
N SER A 44 14.40 7.56 6.64
CA SER A 44 14.90 8.17 5.39
C SER A 44 14.14 7.68 4.16
N LEU A 45 13.74 6.41 4.13
CA LEU A 45 12.92 5.88 3.04
C LEU A 45 11.51 6.51 3.02
N ILE A 46 10.90 6.75 4.20
CA ILE A 46 9.61 7.45 4.31
C ILE A 46 9.69 8.85 3.67
N LYS A 47 10.80 9.58 3.86
CA LYS A 47 10.99 10.90 3.28
C LYS A 47 10.99 10.88 1.74
N CYS A 48 11.31 9.76 1.10
CA CYS A 48 11.23 9.62 -0.35
C CYS A 48 9.80 9.78 -0.90
N TYR A 49 8.76 9.59 -0.10
CA TYR A 49 7.38 9.88 -0.50
C TYR A 49 7.08 11.38 -0.72
N SER A 50 7.90 12.28 -0.18
CA SER A 50 7.81 13.72 -0.46
C SER A 50 8.50 14.15 -1.76
N SER A 51 9.11 13.21 -2.51
CA SER A 51 9.69 13.51 -3.81
C SER A 51 8.62 13.98 -4.80
N THR A 52 8.96 14.94 -5.64
CA THR A 52 8.12 15.35 -6.78
C THR A 52 8.14 14.30 -7.89
N ASP A 53 9.18 13.47 -7.97
CA ASP A 53 9.31 12.39 -8.94
C ASP A 53 8.40 11.21 -8.58
N GLN A 54 7.46 10.90 -9.49
CA GLN A 54 6.52 9.78 -9.35
C GLN A 54 7.24 8.41 -9.34
N ILE A 55 8.37 8.29 -10.03
CA ILE A 55 9.15 7.05 -10.10
C ILE A 55 9.78 6.78 -8.73
N VAL A 56 10.32 7.81 -8.09
CA VAL A 56 10.86 7.69 -6.73
C VAL A 56 9.76 7.20 -5.77
N ARG A 57 8.56 7.80 -5.78
CA ARG A 57 7.45 7.37 -4.93
C ARG A 57 6.97 5.95 -5.24
N LEU A 58 6.92 5.57 -6.53
CA LEU A 58 6.60 4.20 -6.96
C LEU A 58 7.59 3.17 -6.39
N ARG A 59 8.89 3.44 -6.55
CA ARG A 59 9.95 2.55 -6.07
C ARG A 59 10.04 2.52 -4.55
N THR A 60 9.78 3.65 -3.89
CA THR A 60 9.62 3.72 -2.43
C THR A 60 8.51 2.78 -1.97
N SER A 61 7.36 2.79 -2.63
CA SER A 61 6.24 1.88 -2.34
C SER A 61 6.62 0.41 -2.53
N ASN A 62 7.36 0.10 -3.61
CA ASN A 62 7.88 -1.24 -3.84
C ASN A 62 8.90 -1.68 -2.78
N ALA A 63 9.77 -0.77 -2.34
CA ALA A 63 10.73 -1.05 -1.27
C ALA A 63 10.01 -1.39 0.04
N PHE A 64 9.02 -0.59 0.45
CA PHE A 64 8.25 -0.85 1.68
C PHE A 64 7.54 -2.21 1.67
N LYS A 65 6.92 -2.60 0.57
CA LYS A 65 6.32 -3.94 0.46
C LYS A 65 7.33 -5.05 0.72
N ARG A 66 8.52 -4.94 0.14
CA ARG A 66 9.59 -5.93 0.29
C ARG A 66 10.14 -5.96 1.71
N ILE A 67 10.34 -4.79 2.33
CA ILE A 67 10.83 -4.67 3.71
C ILE A 67 9.83 -5.29 4.67
N PHE A 68 8.55 -4.91 4.62
CA PHE A 68 7.56 -5.40 5.56
C PHE A 68 7.13 -6.86 5.32
N ARG A 69 7.37 -7.42 4.13
CA ARG A 69 7.24 -8.86 3.89
C ARG A 69 8.38 -9.67 4.51
N GLN A 70 9.59 -9.10 4.60
CA GLN A 70 10.73 -9.73 5.24
C GLN A 70 10.77 -9.47 6.76
N LYS A 71 10.27 -8.32 7.20
CA LYS A 71 10.26 -7.85 8.58
C LYS A 71 8.88 -7.29 8.96
N PRO A 72 7.84 -8.16 9.01
CA PRO A 72 6.46 -7.72 9.26
C PRO A 72 6.31 -7.01 10.61
N GLU A 73 7.07 -7.41 11.62
CA GLU A 73 7.08 -6.79 12.95
C GLU A 73 7.52 -5.32 12.93
N TRP A 74 8.26 -4.90 11.92
CA TRP A 74 8.66 -3.49 11.79
C TRP A 74 7.49 -2.58 11.44
N PHE A 75 6.44 -3.12 10.84
CA PHE A 75 5.26 -2.33 10.50
C PHE A 75 4.57 -1.72 11.73
N LEU A 76 4.67 -2.36 12.89
CA LEU A 76 4.11 -1.86 14.15
C LEU A 76 4.52 -0.42 14.47
N ASP A 77 5.79 -0.07 14.25
CA ASP A 77 6.31 1.26 14.55
C ASP A 77 5.91 2.32 13.51
N PHE A 78 5.58 1.88 12.30
CA PHE A 78 5.33 2.78 11.16
C PHE A 78 3.87 2.78 10.67
N LYS A 79 3.02 1.87 11.16
CA LYS A 79 1.63 1.75 10.72
C LYS A 79 0.85 3.07 10.80
N HIS A 80 1.09 3.87 11.82
CA HIS A 80 0.43 5.16 11.99
C HIS A 80 0.75 6.17 10.87
N ILE A 81 1.97 6.13 10.31
CA ILE A 81 2.36 6.99 9.18
C ILE A 81 1.63 6.55 7.91
N PHE A 82 1.52 5.23 7.68
CA PHE A 82 0.76 4.70 6.55
C PHE A 82 -0.73 5.04 6.66
N LEU A 83 -1.33 4.85 7.84
CA LEU A 83 -2.75 5.13 8.08
C LEU A 83 -3.11 6.63 8.03
N ASN A 84 -2.17 7.54 8.34
CA ASN A 84 -2.49 8.96 8.54
C ASN A 84 -1.93 9.88 7.45
N LYS A 85 -0.80 9.52 6.82
CA LYS A 85 -0.08 10.37 5.86
C LYS A 85 0.05 9.71 4.49
N ILE A 86 0.70 8.54 4.40
CA ILE A 86 1.03 7.90 3.12
C ILE A 86 -0.23 7.51 2.35
N SER A 87 -1.25 7.00 3.04
CA SER A 87 -2.54 6.65 2.42
C SER A 87 -3.25 7.81 1.74
N LYS A 88 -2.92 9.05 2.06
CA LYS A 88 -3.51 10.27 1.47
C LYS A 88 -2.82 10.72 0.19
N ILE A 89 -1.69 10.11 -0.17
CA ILE A 89 -0.95 10.45 -1.40
C ILE A 89 -1.79 10.01 -2.60
N LYS A 90 -2.12 10.98 -3.46
CA LYS A 90 -2.91 10.75 -4.67
C LYS A 90 -2.03 10.20 -5.81
N GLN A 91 -1.49 9.01 -5.61
CA GLN A 91 -0.76 8.26 -6.61
C GLN A 91 -1.15 6.79 -6.53
N SER A 92 -1.51 6.20 -7.66
CA SER A 92 -1.99 4.81 -7.74
C SER A 92 -1.04 3.82 -7.08
N SER A 93 0.26 3.93 -7.34
CA SER A 93 1.27 3.03 -6.77
C SER A 93 1.33 3.08 -5.24
N THR A 94 1.12 4.24 -4.64
CA THR A 94 1.07 4.39 -3.19
C THR A 94 -0.24 3.80 -2.63
N GLN A 95 -1.36 4.07 -3.29
CA GLN A 95 -2.67 3.56 -2.88
C GLN A 95 -2.75 2.04 -2.92
N TRP A 96 -2.33 1.40 -4.04
CA TRP A 96 -2.35 -0.07 -4.08
C TRP A 96 -1.39 -0.70 -3.06
N THR A 97 -0.25 -0.03 -2.79
CA THR A 97 0.68 -0.52 -1.77
C THR A 97 0.08 -0.43 -0.38
N CYS A 98 -0.59 0.68 -0.02
CA CYS A 98 -1.31 0.78 1.24
C CYS A 98 -2.39 -0.31 1.37
N ALA A 99 -3.21 -0.53 0.33
CA ALA A 99 -4.22 -1.59 0.33
C ALA A 99 -3.61 -2.99 0.56
N GLN A 100 -2.49 -3.28 -0.10
CA GLN A 100 -1.75 -4.55 0.10
C GLN A 100 -1.22 -4.68 1.52
N LEU A 101 -0.52 -3.66 2.04
CA LEU A 101 0.06 -3.70 3.38
C LEU A 101 -1.00 -3.84 4.46
N PHE A 102 -2.12 -3.10 4.37
CA PHE A 102 -3.22 -3.22 5.33
C PHE A 102 -3.88 -4.61 5.29
N SER A 103 -3.91 -5.26 4.14
CA SER A 103 -4.40 -6.62 3.99
C SER A 103 -3.42 -7.67 4.53
N GLU A 104 -2.16 -7.59 4.09
CA GLU A 104 -1.12 -8.57 4.44
C GLU A 104 -0.74 -8.49 5.93
N LEU A 105 -0.81 -7.31 6.53
CA LEU A 105 -0.38 -7.03 7.90
C LEU A 105 -1.56 -6.70 8.84
N VAL A 106 -2.75 -7.17 8.50
CA VAL A 106 -3.98 -6.88 9.28
C VAL A 106 -3.86 -7.26 10.75
N ASN A 107 -3.13 -8.33 11.07
CA ASN A 107 -2.88 -8.79 12.44
C ASN A 107 -1.96 -7.84 13.23
N GLN A 108 -1.27 -6.92 12.57
CA GLN A 108 -0.46 -5.88 13.21
C GLN A 108 -1.29 -4.62 13.54
N LEU A 109 -2.55 -4.58 13.10
CA LEU A 109 -3.47 -3.46 13.31
C LEU A 109 -4.42 -3.76 14.47
N GLU A 110 -4.54 -2.81 15.39
CA GLU A 110 -5.57 -2.85 16.42
C GLU A 110 -6.97 -2.64 15.82
N ASN A 111 -8.03 -3.00 16.54
CA ASN A 111 -9.41 -2.89 16.07
C ASN A 111 -9.76 -1.50 15.51
N LYS A 112 -9.31 -0.43 16.16
CA LYS A 112 -9.51 0.95 15.72
C LYS A 112 -8.76 1.26 14.42
N GLU A 113 -7.55 0.73 14.29
CA GLU A 113 -6.70 0.89 13.11
C GLU A 113 -7.24 0.06 11.93
N GLN A 114 -7.75 -1.15 12.18
CA GLN A 114 -8.43 -1.95 11.16
C GLN A 114 -9.66 -1.24 10.61
N LYS A 115 -10.49 -0.62 11.46
CA LYS A 115 -11.63 0.20 11.02
C LYS A 115 -11.18 1.35 10.12
N LYS A 116 -10.08 2.01 10.47
CA LYS A 116 -9.49 3.09 9.66
C LYS A 116 -8.94 2.58 8.33
N ALA A 117 -8.20 1.48 8.34
CA ALA A 117 -7.68 0.85 7.12
C ALA A 117 -8.82 0.43 6.18
N LYS A 118 -9.90 -0.15 6.70
CA LYS A 118 -11.11 -0.49 5.91
C LYS A 118 -11.70 0.74 5.24
N LYS A 119 -11.86 1.84 5.97
CA LYS A 119 -12.36 3.10 5.42
C LYS A 119 -11.46 3.61 4.29
N ILE A 120 -10.15 3.63 4.49
CA ILE A 120 -9.18 4.06 3.46
C ILE A 120 -9.33 3.20 2.19
N VAL A 121 -9.39 1.89 2.34
CA VAL A 121 -9.54 0.94 1.22
C VAL A 121 -10.88 1.12 0.51
N SER A 122 -11.97 1.35 1.25
CA SER A 122 -13.29 1.67 0.68
C SER A 122 -13.28 3.00 -0.08
N ASP A 123 -12.59 4.00 0.44
CA ASP A 123 -12.43 5.30 -0.23
C ASP A 123 -11.63 5.15 -1.55
N TYR A 124 -10.59 4.32 -1.57
CA TYR A 124 -9.86 4.01 -2.81
C TYR A 124 -10.76 3.33 -3.84
N LEU A 125 -11.58 2.38 -3.39
CA LEU A 125 -12.48 1.64 -4.26
C LEU A 125 -13.54 2.57 -4.91
N ASN A 126 -14.01 3.57 -4.17
CA ASN A 126 -15.02 4.51 -4.64
C ASN A 126 -14.44 5.63 -5.54
N ASN A 127 -13.19 6.03 -5.34
CA ASN A 127 -12.62 7.23 -5.94
C ASN A 127 -11.52 6.96 -6.98
N SER A 128 -10.97 5.74 -7.07
CA SER A 128 -9.92 5.42 -8.02
C SER A 128 -10.49 4.91 -9.35
N SER A 129 -9.84 5.29 -10.45
CA SER A 129 -10.05 4.68 -11.76
C SER A 129 -8.96 3.67 -12.14
N ASP A 130 -7.87 3.60 -11.37
CA ASP A 130 -6.75 2.69 -11.62
C ASP A 130 -7.15 1.25 -11.29
N TRP A 131 -6.98 0.35 -12.26
CA TRP A 131 -7.43 -1.03 -12.11
C TRP A 131 -6.66 -1.83 -11.05
N ILE A 132 -5.37 -1.49 -10.82
CA ILE A 132 -4.56 -2.16 -9.79
C ILE A 132 -5.05 -1.71 -8.41
N VAL A 133 -5.31 -0.42 -8.23
CA VAL A 133 -5.89 0.11 -6.99
C VAL A 133 -7.22 -0.57 -6.69
N LEU A 134 -8.11 -0.65 -7.69
CA LEU A 134 -9.40 -1.31 -7.53
C LEU A 134 -9.24 -2.80 -7.13
N CYS A 135 -8.38 -3.54 -7.82
CA CYS A 135 -8.15 -4.95 -7.52
C CYS A 135 -7.53 -5.15 -6.13
N GLN A 136 -6.51 -4.37 -5.78
CA GLN A 136 -5.88 -4.50 -4.46
C GLN A 136 -6.81 -4.08 -3.32
N SER A 137 -7.64 -3.06 -3.54
CA SER A 137 -8.67 -2.68 -2.59
C SER A 137 -9.73 -3.78 -2.39
N MET A 138 -10.19 -4.41 -3.47
CA MET A 138 -11.12 -5.55 -3.37
C MET A 138 -10.48 -6.75 -2.65
N ASN A 139 -9.21 -7.06 -2.90
CA ASN A 139 -8.50 -8.11 -2.16
C ASN A 139 -8.42 -7.79 -0.66
N ALA A 140 -8.15 -6.53 -0.31
CA ALA A 140 -8.14 -6.10 1.09
C ALA A 140 -9.53 -6.23 1.74
N LEU A 141 -10.61 -5.89 1.02
CA LEU A 141 -11.97 -6.11 1.54
C LEU A 141 -12.25 -7.59 1.84
N ILE A 142 -11.74 -8.53 1.04
CA ILE A 142 -11.86 -9.97 1.33
C ILE A 142 -11.19 -10.32 2.67
N THR A 143 -9.99 -9.80 2.90
CA THR A 143 -9.27 -10.04 4.16
C THR A 143 -10.02 -9.48 5.36
N PHE A 144 -10.48 -8.24 5.28
CA PHE A 144 -11.27 -7.61 6.35
C PHE A 144 -12.61 -8.31 6.58
N ASN A 145 -13.26 -8.80 5.51
CA ASN A 145 -14.53 -9.51 5.63
C ASN A 145 -14.41 -10.84 6.38
N LYS A 146 -13.26 -11.51 6.29
CA LYS A 146 -12.98 -12.72 7.08
C LYS A 146 -12.95 -12.44 8.59
N ILE A 147 -12.69 -11.19 8.98
CA ILE A 147 -12.61 -10.78 10.38
C ILE A 147 -13.99 -10.38 10.91
N ASP A 148 -14.78 -9.63 10.14
CA ASP A 148 -16.04 -9.01 10.65
C ASP A 148 -17.31 -9.47 9.91
N ASN A 149 -17.18 -10.25 8.85
CA ASN A 149 -18.26 -10.79 8.02
C ASN A 149 -19.26 -9.76 7.48
N LYS A 150 -18.91 -8.48 7.42
CA LYS A 150 -19.80 -7.39 6.93
C LYS A 150 -19.14 -6.39 6.00
N THR A 151 -17.80 -6.39 5.95
CA THR A 151 -17.06 -5.43 5.13
C THR A 151 -17.46 -5.46 3.65
N ILE A 152 -17.72 -6.62 3.07
CA ILE A 152 -18.18 -6.75 1.67
C ILE A 152 -19.60 -6.18 1.53
N LYS A 153 -20.52 -6.46 2.48
CA LYS A 153 -21.89 -5.93 2.48
C LYS A 153 -21.92 -4.42 2.54
N GLU A 154 -21.05 -3.82 3.36
CA GLU A 154 -20.92 -2.36 3.48
C GLU A 154 -20.47 -1.70 2.16
N ASN A 155 -19.77 -2.43 1.30
CA ASN A 155 -19.28 -1.96 0.01
C ASN A 155 -20.08 -2.50 -1.20
N ILE A 156 -21.24 -3.12 -0.98
CA ILE A 156 -22.01 -3.85 -2.00
C ILE A 156 -22.34 -3.00 -3.22
N LYS A 157 -22.67 -1.73 -3.04
CA LYS A 157 -23.07 -0.81 -4.11
C LYS A 157 -21.95 -0.64 -5.15
N ILE A 158 -20.73 -0.34 -4.68
CA ILE A 158 -19.59 -0.16 -5.56
C ILE A 158 -19.15 -1.50 -6.17
N ILE A 159 -19.18 -2.59 -5.43
CA ILE A 159 -18.81 -3.92 -5.93
C ILE A 159 -19.77 -4.36 -7.05
N LYS A 160 -21.09 -4.14 -6.92
CA LYS A 160 -22.08 -4.38 -8.00
C LYS A 160 -21.78 -3.55 -9.24
N LYS A 161 -21.36 -2.28 -9.10
CA LYS A 161 -20.93 -1.45 -10.21
C LYS A 161 -19.69 -2.04 -10.90
N LEU A 162 -18.66 -2.41 -10.12
CA LEU A 162 -17.41 -2.95 -10.63
C LEU A 162 -17.56 -4.36 -11.24
N SER A 163 -18.58 -5.13 -10.86
CA SER A 163 -18.85 -6.42 -11.51
C SER A 163 -19.22 -6.31 -12.99
N LYS A 164 -19.59 -5.11 -13.45
CA LYS A 164 -19.87 -4.74 -14.84
C LYS A 164 -18.73 -3.97 -15.52
N ASP A 165 -17.56 -3.83 -14.85
CA ASP A 165 -16.40 -3.13 -15.42
C ASP A 165 -15.90 -3.84 -16.67
N ARG A 166 -15.53 -3.05 -17.71
CA ARG A 166 -14.98 -3.57 -18.96
C ARG A 166 -13.65 -4.32 -18.81
N ARG A 167 -12.90 -3.99 -17.78
CA ARG A 167 -11.61 -4.64 -17.45
C ARG A 167 -11.86 -5.98 -16.77
N LYS A 168 -11.55 -7.07 -17.46
CA LYS A 168 -11.82 -8.45 -17.00
C LYS A 168 -11.29 -8.76 -15.58
N ALA A 169 -10.11 -8.24 -15.22
CA ALA A 169 -9.55 -8.45 -13.88
C ALA A 169 -10.45 -7.84 -12.79
N VAL A 170 -10.93 -6.60 -13.02
CA VAL A 170 -11.79 -5.88 -12.07
C VAL A 170 -13.16 -6.58 -11.95
N SER A 171 -13.83 -6.83 -13.09
CA SER A 171 -15.16 -7.45 -13.07
C SER A 171 -15.17 -8.86 -12.51
N ARG A 172 -14.15 -9.68 -12.81
CA ARG A 172 -14.01 -11.03 -12.26
C ARG A 172 -13.85 -11.01 -10.74
N LEU A 173 -12.99 -10.14 -10.22
CA LEU A 173 -12.77 -10.04 -8.79
C LEU A 173 -14.02 -9.50 -8.07
N ALA A 174 -14.71 -8.51 -8.63
CA ALA A 174 -15.97 -8.00 -8.07
C ALA A 174 -17.07 -9.09 -8.02
N LYS A 175 -17.19 -9.92 -9.06
CA LYS A 175 -18.12 -11.08 -9.08
C LYS A 175 -17.77 -12.08 -7.97
N LYS A 176 -16.48 -12.35 -7.77
CA LYS A 176 -16.01 -13.20 -6.66
C LYS A 176 -16.42 -12.63 -5.29
N LEU A 177 -16.30 -11.31 -5.07
CA LEU A 177 -16.76 -10.71 -3.82
C LEU A 177 -18.28 -10.86 -3.63
N LEU A 178 -19.05 -10.72 -4.71
CA LEU A 178 -20.50 -10.89 -4.64
C LEU A 178 -20.93 -12.33 -4.29
N SER A 179 -20.18 -13.34 -4.72
CA SER A 179 -20.45 -14.74 -4.34
C SER A 179 -20.21 -15.01 -2.86
N LEU A 180 -19.30 -14.30 -2.21
CA LEU A 180 -19.01 -14.44 -0.78
C LEU A 180 -20.13 -13.90 0.14
N ILE A 181 -21.11 -13.18 -0.41
CA ILE A 181 -22.24 -12.64 0.38
C ILE A 181 -23.40 -13.64 0.42
N LYS A 182 -23.45 -14.59 -0.50
CA LYS A 182 -24.56 -15.54 -0.65
C LYS A 182 -24.44 -16.74 0.31
N GLU A 183 -23.30 -16.88 0.95
CA GLU A 183 -23.04 -17.87 2.01
C GLU A 183 -23.26 -17.23 3.41
#